data_5a8cc7770620b4b3374aef43074a7c17
#
_entry.id   5a8cc7770620b4b3374aef43074a7c17
#
_cell.length_a   1.000
_cell.length_b   1.000
_cell.length_c   1.000
_cell.angle_alpha   90.00
_cell.angle_beta   90.00
_cell.angle_gamma   90.00
#
_symmetry.space_group_name_H-M   'P 1'
#
loop_
_entity.id
_entity.type
_entity.pdbx_description
1 polymer ?
#
loop_
_entity_poly.entity_id
_entity_poly.type
_entity_poly.pdbx_seq_one_letter_code
_entity_poly.pdbx_strand_id
1 'polypeptide(L)'
;MLSASYARLGSELRGLKLQAIISGQIDANNCLEWGEKISKADYFDEIKSVYPIHDRLIKEPNFMLSKLYYNSLKSLIISFSATLEFFLKDSMQLNMMRNYSLLKKGLIESKQVIDPKDIVDIDDIELVRLKYIKNISNNMCSGEMWSGKFKKYVKFLSLPNNLLGETINKKIDSIWKMRNDIAHANTNILSINYNGTIHKFGADINAEQYTEFALFFIKLLDETLSFVEKVDKLSLEKWKTTDATLFYRK
;
A
#
# COMPACT_ATOMS: atom_id res chain seq x y z
N MET A 1 17.09 -16.65 2.49
CA MET A 1 15.78 -16.95 1.86
C MET A 1 14.79 -15.90 2.36
N LEU A 2 13.79 -15.52 1.60
CA LEU A 2 12.81 -14.49 1.95
C LEU A 2 11.41 -15.11 1.92
N SER A 3 10.47 -14.58 2.71
CA SER A 3 9.11 -15.10 2.78
C SER A 3 8.30 -14.80 1.51
N ALA A 4 7.23 -15.57 1.29
CA ALA A 4 6.29 -15.32 0.18
C ALA A 4 5.60 -13.96 0.30
N SER A 5 5.29 -13.52 1.53
CA SER A 5 4.71 -12.19 1.77
C SER A 5 5.65 -11.08 1.36
N TYR A 6 6.95 -11.21 1.65
CA TYR A 6 7.95 -10.26 1.19
C TYR A 6 8.07 -10.24 -0.34
N ALA A 7 8.10 -11.42 -0.98
CA ALA A 7 8.19 -11.51 -2.44
C ALA A 7 7.00 -10.82 -3.13
N ARG A 8 5.79 -11.00 -2.60
CA ARG A 8 4.57 -10.31 -3.09
C ARG A 8 4.68 -8.80 -2.89
N LEU A 9 5.01 -8.35 -1.69
CA LEU A 9 5.22 -6.93 -1.42
C LEU A 9 6.23 -6.33 -2.41
N GLY A 10 7.37 -6.98 -2.61
CA GLY A 10 8.39 -6.50 -3.54
C GLY A 10 7.89 -6.40 -4.99
N SER A 11 7.01 -7.30 -5.43
CA SER A 11 6.38 -7.24 -6.75
C SER A 11 5.45 -6.03 -6.86
N GLU A 12 4.57 -5.84 -5.88
CA GLU A 12 3.61 -4.72 -5.85
C GLU A 12 4.33 -3.37 -5.80
N LEU A 13 5.35 -3.23 -4.93
CA LEU A 13 6.11 -1.97 -4.83
C LEU A 13 6.87 -1.64 -6.12
N ARG A 14 7.37 -2.65 -6.85
CA ARG A 14 7.95 -2.43 -8.19
C ARG A 14 6.92 -1.95 -9.19
N GLY A 15 5.70 -2.49 -9.16
CA GLY A 15 4.59 -2.02 -9.99
C GLY A 15 4.25 -0.56 -9.73
N LEU A 16 4.15 -0.17 -8.47
CA LEU A 16 3.90 1.24 -8.07
C LEU A 16 5.05 2.16 -8.50
N LYS A 17 6.29 1.70 -8.39
CA LYS A 17 7.47 2.44 -8.86
C LYS A 17 7.40 2.69 -10.36
N LEU A 18 7.07 1.66 -11.14
CA LEU A 18 6.89 1.77 -12.58
C LEU A 18 5.75 2.74 -12.93
N GLN A 19 4.62 2.65 -12.25
CA GLN A 19 3.50 3.58 -12.43
C GLN A 19 3.92 5.03 -12.18
N ALA A 20 4.63 5.31 -11.09
CA ALA A 20 5.11 6.65 -10.78
C ALA A 20 6.04 7.20 -11.87
N ILE A 21 6.95 6.37 -12.40
CA ILE A 21 7.88 6.73 -13.47
C ILE A 21 7.11 7.03 -14.76
N ILE A 22 6.23 6.12 -15.19
CA ILE A 22 5.47 6.28 -16.44
C ILE A 22 4.59 7.52 -16.40
N SER A 23 3.87 7.74 -15.29
CA SER A 23 3.03 8.93 -15.15
C SER A 23 3.84 10.23 -15.22
N GLY A 24 5.08 10.24 -14.72
CA GLY A 24 5.97 11.39 -14.81
C GLY A 24 6.53 11.68 -16.20
N GLN A 25 6.39 10.73 -17.16
CA GLN A 25 6.81 10.92 -18.56
C GLN A 25 5.71 11.45 -19.46
N ILE A 26 4.49 11.57 -18.94
CA ILE A 26 3.36 12.11 -19.69
C ILE A 26 3.50 13.65 -19.78
N ASP A 27 3.28 14.21 -20.95
CA ASP A 27 3.31 15.66 -21.21
C ASP A 27 2.03 16.14 -21.93
N ALA A 28 1.97 17.44 -22.23
CA ALA A 28 0.82 18.02 -22.92
C ALA A 28 0.66 17.49 -24.35
N ASN A 29 1.75 17.10 -25.03
CA ASN A 29 1.69 16.54 -26.37
C ASN A 29 1.02 15.16 -26.34
N ASN A 30 1.26 14.36 -25.31
CA ASN A 30 0.56 13.09 -25.13
C ASN A 30 -0.95 13.31 -24.98
N CYS A 31 -1.38 14.35 -24.28
CA CYS A 31 -2.80 14.69 -24.17
C CYS A 31 -3.41 15.00 -25.55
N LEU A 32 -2.72 15.77 -26.39
CA LEU A 32 -3.15 16.08 -27.77
C LEU A 32 -3.22 14.81 -28.62
N GLU A 33 -2.18 13.98 -28.61
CA GLU A 33 -2.16 12.72 -29.34
C GLU A 33 -3.31 11.79 -28.93
N TRP A 34 -3.62 11.72 -27.62
CA TRP A 34 -4.75 10.93 -27.14
C TRP A 34 -6.08 11.47 -27.60
N GLY A 35 -6.26 12.81 -27.61
CA GLY A 35 -7.44 13.44 -28.16
C GLY A 35 -7.65 13.04 -29.63
N GLU A 36 -6.60 13.11 -30.46
CA GLU A 36 -6.65 12.69 -31.86
C GLU A 36 -6.95 11.19 -32.02
N LYS A 37 -6.37 10.33 -31.19
CA LYS A 37 -6.63 8.89 -31.23
C LYS A 37 -8.06 8.56 -30.82
N ILE A 38 -8.58 9.22 -29.79
CA ILE A 38 -9.96 9.05 -29.32
C ILE A 38 -10.96 9.44 -30.43
N SER A 39 -10.73 10.55 -31.16
CA SER A 39 -11.61 11.00 -32.26
C SER A 39 -11.67 10.03 -33.45
N LYS A 40 -10.67 9.15 -33.58
CA LYS A 40 -10.58 8.13 -34.64
C LYS A 40 -11.07 6.74 -34.17
N ALA A 41 -11.47 6.60 -32.89
CA ALA A 41 -11.93 5.33 -32.39
C ALA A 41 -13.38 5.05 -32.76
N ASP A 42 -13.69 3.82 -33.13
CA ASP A 42 -15.03 3.41 -33.62
C ASP A 42 -16.15 3.73 -32.61
N TYR A 43 -15.85 3.77 -31.31
CA TYR A 43 -16.81 4.07 -30.25
C TYR A 43 -17.02 5.58 -30.03
N PHE A 44 -16.25 6.47 -30.70
CA PHE A 44 -16.29 7.91 -30.40
C PHE A 44 -17.67 8.51 -30.63
N ASP A 45 -18.32 8.14 -31.72
CA ASP A 45 -19.68 8.64 -32.09
C ASP A 45 -20.77 7.98 -31.24
N GLU A 46 -20.52 6.79 -30.70
CA GLU A 46 -21.50 6.03 -29.91
C GLU A 46 -21.51 6.48 -28.43
N ILE A 47 -20.36 6.89 -27.90
CA ILE A 47 -20.21 7.23 -26.47
C ILE A 47 -20.12 8.74 -26.28
N LYS A 48 -21.27 9.43 -26.29
CA LYS A 48 -21.34 10.89 -26.11
C LYS A 48 -20.66 11.41 -24.82
N SER A 49 -20.52 10.61 -23.79
CA SER A 49 -19.81 10.96 -22.57
C SER A 49 -18.30 11.17 -22.76
N VAL A 50 -17.73 10.72 -23.87
CA VAL A 50 -16.31 10.93 -24.24
C VAL A 50 -16.06 12.32 -24.79
N TYR A 51 -17.05 12.97 -25.40
CA TYR A 51 -16.89 14.30 -26.04
C TYR A 51 -16.34 15.39 -25.10
N PRO A 52 -16.82 15.54 -23.87
CA PRO A 52 -16.25 16.55 -22.97
C PRO A 52 -14.78 16.29 -22.61
N ILE A 53 -14.38 15.01 -22.55
CA ILE A 53 -12.98 14.61 -22.27
C ILE A 53 -12.13 14.91 -23.49
N HIS A 54 -12.58 14.51 -24.69
CA HIS A 54 -11.90 14.77 -25.95
C HIS A 54 -11.70 16.29 -26.18
N ASP A 55 -12.75 17.07 -26.00
CA ASP A 55 -12.70 18.53 -26.14
C ASP A 55 -11.65 19.17 -25.24
N ARG A 56 -11.57 18.72 -23.99
CA ARG A 56 -10.58 19.22 -23.04
C ARG A 56 -9.16 18.77 -23.36
N LEU A 57 -8.97 17.54 -23.82
CA LEU A 57 -7.64 17.06 -24.25
C LEU A 57 -7.06 17.92 -25.36
N ILE A 58 -7.91 18.38 -26.31
CA ILE A 58 -7.50 19.22 -27.44
C ILE A 58 -7.38 20.70 -27.04
N LYS A 59 -8.38 21.24 -26.33
CA LYS A 59 -8.45 22.68 -26.03
C LYS A 59 -7.64 23.08 -24.80
N GLU A 60 -7.51 22.20 -23.82
CA GLU A 60 -6.91 22.49 -22.53
C GLU A 60 -5.91 21.38 -22.09
N PRO A 61 -4.90 21.03 -22.94
CA PRO A 61 -4.03 19.88 -22.67
C PRO A 61 -3.27 19.98 -21.34
N ASN A 62 -2.83 21.17 -20.94
CA ASN A 62 -2.14 21.40 -19.67
C ASN A 62 -3.07 21.18 -18.47
N PHE A 63 -4.34 21.57 -18.55
CA PHE A 63 -5.32 21.31 -17.51
C PHE A 63 -5.59 19.82 -17.37
N MET A 64 -5.72 19.11 -18.48
CA MET A 64 -5.91 17.66 -18.48
C MET A 64 -4.69 16.93 -17.92
N LEU A 65 -3.49 17.39 -18.26
CA LEU A 65 -2.24 16.89 -17.72
C LEU A 65 -2.17 17.04 -16.19
N SER A 66 -2.51 18.21 -15.65
CA SER A 66 -2.59 18.43 -14.20
C SER A 66 -3.58 17.48 -13.53
N LYS A 67 -4.74 17.23 -14.15
CA LYS A 67 -5.71 16.24 -13.67
C LYS A 67 -5.16 14.82 -13.65
N LEU A 68 -4.43 14.43 -14.70
CA LEU A 68 -3.78 13.12 -14.79
C LEU A 68 -2.73 12.95 -13.68
N TYR A 69 -1.88 13.94 -13.47
CA TYR A 69 -0.88 13.92 -12.40
C TYR A 69 -1.52 13.80 -11.03
N TYR A 70 -2.52 14.62 -10.74
CA TYR A 70 -3.21 14.60 -9.45
C TYR A 70 -3.92 13.27 -9.18
N ASN A 71 -4.58 12.69 -10.18
CA ASN A 71 -5.22 11.40 -10.07
C ASN A 71 -4.20 10.26 -9.95
N SER A 72 -3.08 10.31 -10.67
CA SER A 72 -1.99 9.35 -10.53
C SER A 72 -1.40 9.38 -9.11
N LEU A 73 -1.13 10.58 -8.57
CA LEU A 73 -0.65 10.76 -7.20
C LEU A 73 -1.62 10.13 -6.19
N LYS A 74 -2.92 10.41 -6.30
CA LYS A 74 -3.93 9.80 -5.42
C LYS A 74 -3.96 8.27 -5.53
N SER A 75 -3.92 7.75 -6.74
CA SER A 75 -3.89 6.32 -7.01
C SER A 75 -2.66 5.66 -6.37
N LEU A 76 -1.49 6.24 -6.52
CA LEU A 76 -0.25 5.74 -5.91
C LEU A 76 -0.33 5.68 -4.39
N ILE A 77 -0.86 6.73 -3.74
CA ILE A 77 -1.02 6.78 -2.27
C ILE A 77 -1.98 5.71 -1.78
N ILE A 78 -3.14 5.57 -2.43
CA ILE A 78 -4.15 4.57 -2.06
C ILE A 78 -3.59 3.16 -2.25
N SER A 79 -3.00 2.88 -3.41
CA SER A 79 -2.46 1.56 -3.74
C SER A 79 -1.30 1.17 -2.82
N PHE A 80 -0.39 2.10 -2.50
CA PHE A 80 0.67 1.84 -1.53
C PHE A 80 0.13 1.50 -0.15
N SER A 81 -0.86 2.25 0.33
CA SER A 81 -1.51 1.99 1.61
C SER A 81 -2.19 0.63 1.66
N ALA A 82 -2.91 0.26 0.60
CA ALA A 82 -3.55 -1.06 0.47
C ALA A 82 -2.51 -2.19 0.44
N THR A 83 -1.42 -2.01 -0.30
CA THR A 83 -0.31 -2.95 -0.38
C THR A 83 0.36 -3.19 0.97
N LEU A 84 0.60 -2.13 1.75
CA LEU A 84 1.16 -2.27 3.10
C LEU A 84 0.20 -2.98 4.06
N GLU A 85 -1.09 -2.65 4.01
CA GLU A 85 -2.10 -3.30 4.85
C GLU A 85 -2.21 -4.79 4.53
N PHE A 86 -2.25 -5.13 3.25
CA PHE A 86 -2.26 -6.51 2.80
C PHE A 86 -1.01 -7.25 3.27
N PHE A 87 0.18 -6.67 3.08
CA PHE A 87 1.43 -7.27 3.53
C PHE A 87 1.44 -7.57 5.03
N LEU A 88 1.05 -6.60 5.88
CA LEU A 88 1.06 -6.80 7.33
C LEU A 88 0.11 -7.92 7.74
N LYS A 89 -1.11 -7.93 7.21
CA LYS A 89 -2.11 -8.98 7.49
C LYS A 89 -1.62 -10.35 7.04
N ASP A 90 -1.18 -10.44 5.78
CA ASP A 90 -0.68 -11.68 5.18
C ASP A 90 0.52 -12.24 5.95
N SER A 91 1.52 -11.41 6.23
CA SER A 91 2.70 -11.83 6.98
C SER A 91 2.38 -12.28 8.41
N MET A 92 1.48 -11.59 9.12
CA MET A 92 1.03 -12.02 10.44
C MET A 92 0.30 -13.37 10.38
N GLN A 93 -0.62 -13.54 9.41
CA GLN A 93 -1.34 -14.81 9.23
C GLN A 93 -0.38 -15.95 8.97
N LEU A 94 0.54 -15.78 8.02
CA LEU A 94 1.53 -16.79 7.69
C LEU A 94 2.40 -17.18 8.88
N ASN A 95 2.85 -16.21 9.66
CA ASN A 95 3.66 -16.47 10.86
C ASN A 95 2.85 -17.24 11.93
N MET A 96 1.57 -16.91 12.15
CA MET A 96 0.71 -17.64 13.09
C MET A 96 0.36 -19.05 12.62
N MET A 97 0.17 -19.24 11.30
CA MET A 97 -0.06 -20.57 10.73
C MET A 97 1.13 -21.51 10.92
N ARG A 98 2.35 -20.98 10.87
CA ARG A 98 3.59 -21.74 10.97
C ARG A 98 4.05 -21.96 12.39
N ASN A 99 3.73 -21.05 13.30
CA ASN A 99 4.26 -21.06 14.65
C ASN A 99 3.16 -20.89 15.69
N TYR A 100 2.89 -22.01 16.40
CA TYR A 100 1.88 -22.05 17.45
C TYR A 100 2.14 -21.03 18.58
N SER A 101 3.41 -20.76 18.90
CA SER A 101 3.76 -19.77 19.92
C SER A 101 3.36 -18.36 19.50
N LEU A 102 3.46 -18.03 18.19
CA LEU A 102 3.00 -16.75 17.66
C LEU A 102 1.47 -16.67 17.62
N LEU A 103 0.78 -17.78 17.31
CA LEU A 103 -0.67 -17.82 17.41
C LEU A 103 -1.15 -17.58 18.84
N LYS A 104 -0.57 -18.29 19.83
CA LYS A 104 -0.86 -18.08 21.26
C LYS A 104 -0.62 -16.64 21.69
N LYS A 105 0.51 -16.06 21.29
CA LYS A 105 0.83 -14.66 21.54
C LYS A 105 -0.21 -13.71 20.90
N GLY A 106 -0.58 -13.96 19.67
CA GLY A 106 -1.60 -13.18 18.95
C GLY A 106 -2.96 -13.20 19.65
N LEU A 107 -3.41 -14.35 20.14
CA LEU A 107 -4.64 -14.48 20.93
C LEU A 107 -4.60 -13.63 22.19
N ILE A 108 -3.48 -13.66 22.94
CA ILE A 108 -3.30 -12.88 24.16
C ILE A 108 -3.27 -11.38 23.87
N GLU A 109 -2.46 -10.94 22.92
CA GLU A 109 -2.27 -9.52 22.61
C GLU A 109 -3.52 -8.87 21.99
N SER A 110 -4.29 -9.61 21.17
CA SER A 110 -5.55 -9.15 20.58
C SER A 110 -6.74 -9.24 21.53
N LYS A 111 -6.57 -9.81 22.72
CA LYS A 111 -7.64 -10.08 23.69
C LYS A 111 -8.81 -10.89 23.08
N GLN A 112 -8.50 -11.74 22.12
CA GLN A 112 -9.50 -12.54 21.44
C GLN A 112 -9.93 -13.70 22.31
N VAL A 113 -11.23 -13.78 22.61
CA VAL A 113 -11.83 -14.90 23.32
C VAL A 113 -12.32 -15.92 22.27
N ILE A 114 -11.97 -17.18 22.45
CA ILE A 114 -12.49 -18.28 21.62
C ILE A 114 -13.92 -18.55 22.06
N ASP A 115 -14.89 -18.39 21.14
CA ASP A 115 -16.29 -18.72 21.42
C ASP A 115 -16.41 -20.26 21.55
N PRO A 116 -16.96 -20.78 22.67
CA PRO A 116 -17.19 -22.21 22.83
C PRO A 116 -18.01 -22.83 21.68
N LYS A 117 -18.93 -22.07 21.08
CA LYS A 117 -19.73 -22.53 19.92
C LYS A 117 -18.84 -22.82 18.71
N ASP A 118 -17.80 -22.01 18.50
CA ASP A 118 -16.84 -22.25 17.41
C ASP A 118 -16.08 -23.58 17.57
N ILE A 119 -16.06 -24.17 18.76
CA ILE A 119 -15.38 -25.46 19.04
C ILE A 119 -16.37 -26.61 18.86
N VAL A 120 -17.65 -26.41 19.22
CA VAL A 120 -18.66 -27.46 19.23
C VAL A 120 -19.30 -27.68 17.87
N ASP A 121 -19.45 -26.62 17.07
CA ASP A 121 -20.23 -26.64 15.82
C ASP A 121 -19.38 -26.86 14.56
N ILE A 122 -18.07 -27.12 14.70
CA ILE A 122 -17.19 -27.23 13.53
C ILE A 122 -16.55 -28.61 13.43
N ASP A 123 -16.85 -29.29 12.31
CA ASP A 123 -16.23 -30.56 11.92
C ASP A 123 -14.72 -30.44 11.59
N ASP A 124 -14.23 -29.19 11.38
CA ASP A 124 -12.85 -28.92 10.98
C ASP A 124 -12.18 -27.85 11.88
N ILE A 125 -11.33 -28.30 12.78
CA ILE A 125 -10.56 -27.46 13.71
C ILE A 125 -9.62 -26.47 12.98
N GLU A 126 -9.19 -26.78 11.76
CA GLU A 126 -8.34 -25.88 10.96
C GLU A 126 -9.12 -24.66 10.46
N LEU A 127 -10.42 -24.81 10.15
CA LEU A 127 -11.27 -23.66 9.80
C LEU A 127 -11.44 -22.70 10.98
N VAL A 128 -11.60 -23.23 12.21
CA VAL A 128 -11.63 -22.41 13.42
C VAL A 128 -10.32 -21.64 13.57
N ARG A 129 -9.21 -22.34 13.46
CA ARG A 129 -7.88 -21.77 13.56
C ARG A 129 -7.68 -20.64 12.55
N LEU A 130 -8.04 -20.82 11.28
CA LEU A 130 -7.95 -19.81 10.24
C LEU A 130 -8.83 -18.59 10.52
N LYS A 131 -10.06 -18.80 11.02
CA LYS A 131 -10.96 -17.72 11.45
C LYS A 131 -10.29 -16.82 12.50
N TYR A 132 -9.72 -17.43 13.55
CA TYR A 132 -9.04 -16.66 14.61
C TYR A 132 -7.77 -15.97 14.14
N ILE A 133 -6.96 -16.63 13.32
CA ILE A 133 -5.78 -16.02 12.70
C ILE A 133 -6.16 -14.77 11.90
N LYS A 134 -7.21 -14.85 11.09
CA LYS A 134 -7.73 -13.71 10.30
C LYS A 134 -8.22 -12.57 11.20
N ASN A 135 -8.96 -12.89 12.26
CA ASN A 135 -9.47 -11.90 13.19
C ASN A 135 -8.34 -11.19 13.96
N ILE A 136 -7.35 -11.95 14.44
CA ILE A 136 -6.17 -11.41 15.12
C ILE A 136 -5.43 -10.45 14.20
N SER A 137 -5.13 -10.86 12.96
CA SER A 137 -4.39 -10.03 12.01
C SER A 137 -5.14 -8.74 11.67
N ASN A 138 -6.47 -8.79 11.52
CA ASN A 138 -7.29 -7.61 11.29
C ASN A 138 -7.26 -6.65 12.48
N ASN A 139 -7.43 -7.15 13.71
CA ASN A 139 -7.42 -6.34 14.92
C ASN A 139 -6.05 -5.66 15.14
N MET A 140 -4.96 -6.39 14.92
CA MET A 140 -3.62 -5.85 15.08
C MET A 140 -3.27 -4.79 14.03
N CYS A 141 -3.86 -4.87 12.83
CA CYS A 141 -3.65 -3.91 11.74
C CYS A 141 -4.64 -2.74 11.76
N SER A 142 -5.61 -2.69 12.69
CA SER A 142 -6.63 -1.65 12.75
C SER A 142 -6.17 -0.39 13.50
N GLY A 143 -6.77 0.75 13.15
CA GLY A 143 -6.90 1.94 14.01
C GLY A 143 -5.68 2.86 14.16
N GLU A 144 -4.48 2.50 13.73
CA GLU A 144 -3.27 3.31 13.95
C GLU A 144 -2.62 3.80 12.66
N MET A 145 -1.76 4.84 12.79
CA MET A 145 -0.85 5.24 11.72
C MET A 145 0.10 4.09 11.34
N TRP A 146 0.69 4.15 10.16
CA TRP A 146 1.58 3.09 9.65
C TRP A 146 2.75 2.80 10.58
N SER A 147 3.37 3.83 11.16
CA SER A 147 4.46 3.64 12.15
C SER A 147 4.02 2.83 13.35
N GLY A 148 2.81 3.06 13.86
CA GLY A 148 2.20 2.29 14.95
C GLY A 148 1.94 0.84 14.56
N LYS A 149 1.36 0.61 13.38
CA LYS A 149 1.11 -0.74 12.84
C LYS A 149 2.41 -1.54 12.67
N PHE A 150 3.46 -0.92 12.11
CA PHE A 150 4.76 -1.55 11.97
C PHE A 150 5.43 -1.84 13.33
N LYS A 151 5.33 -0.94 14.31
CA LYS A 151 5.81 -1.20 15.67
C LYS A 151 5.10 -2.39 16.31
N LYS A 152 3.78 -2.47 16.18
CA LYS A 152 3.00 -3.64 16.64
C LYS A 152 3.46 -4.91 15.94
N TYR A 153 3.68 -4.87 14.63
CA TYR A 153 4.14 -6.00 13.84
C TYR A 153 5.52 -6.50 14.30
N VAL A 154 6.49 -5.60 14.46
CA VAL A 154 7.83 -5.92 14.96
C VAL A 154 7.77 -6.51 16.38
N LYS A 155 6.95 -5.92 17.28
CA LYS A 155 6.70 -6.42 18.62
C LYS A 155 6.04 -7.80 18.60
N PHE A 156 5.05 -8.02 17.74
CA PHE A 156 4.40 -9.32 17.56
C PHE A 156 5.42 -10.39 17.19
N LEU A 157 6.33 -10.11 16.28
CA LEU A 157 7.43 -11.00 15.91
C LEU A 157 8.53 -11.10 16.99
N SER A 158 8.39 -10.38 18.12
CA SER A 158 9.38 -10.30 19.18
C SER A 158 10.77 -9.85 18.70
N LEU A 159 10.80 -8.95 17.73
CA LEU A 159 12.02 -8.35 17.19
C LEU A 159 12.36 -7.04 17.91
N PRO A 160 13.60 -6.52 17.79
CA PRO A 160 13.99 -5.24 18.39
C PRO A 160 13.12 -4.07 17.90
N ASN A 161 12.63 -3.24 18.84
CA ASN A 161 11.71 -2.12 18.54
C ASN A 161 12.36 -0.98 17.72
N ASN A 162 13.69 -0.91 17.66
CA ASN A 162 14.44 0.13 16.95
C ASN A 162 14.70 -0.18 15.48
N LEU A 163 14.11 -1.25 14.92
CA LEU A 163 14.29 -1.63 13.53
C LEU A 163 13.74 -0.58 12.56
N LEU A 164 12.64 0.07 12.92
CA LEU A 164 12.03 1.13 12.13
C LEU A 164 12.62 2.49 12.52
N GLY A 165 13.44 3.06 11.65
CA GLY A 165 14.07 4.36 11.88
C GLY A 165 13.06 5.51 11.94
N GLU A 166 13.39 6.59 12.65
CA GLU A 166 12.50 7.75 12.84
C GLU A 166 12.12 8.42 11.50
N THR A 167 13.07 8.50 10.58
CA THR A 167 12.86 9.13 9.28
C THR A 167 11.82 8.41 8.43
N ILE A 168 11.91 7.07 8.34
CA ILE A 168 10.92 6.28 7.59
C ILE A 168 9.55 6.34 8.26
N ASN A 169 9.48 6.35 9.59
CA ASN A 169 8.23 6.51 10.34
C ASN A 169 7.49 7.77 9.91
N LYS A 170 8.18 8.93 9.90
CA LYS A 170 7.59 10.21 9.52
C LYS A 170 7.07 10.19 8.07
N LYS A 171 7.81 9.56 7.15
CA LYS A 171 7.42 9.47 5.74
C LYS A 171 6.17 8.61 5.54
N ILE A 172 6.13 7.41 6.10
CA ILE A 172 4.97 6.50 5.94
C ILE A 172 3.73 7.04 6.65
N ASP A 173 3.88 7.76 7.77
CA ASP A 173 2.76 8.40 8.46
C ASP A 173 2.22 9.60 7.67
N SER A 174 3.07 10.31 6.92
CA SER A 174 2.62 11.35 5.99
C SER A 174 1.73 10.75 4.88
N ILE A 175 2.11 9.61 4.32
CA ILE A 175 1.27 8.90 3.33
C ILE A 175 -0.05 8.45 3.95
N TRP A 176 -0.05 7.99 5.22
CA TRP A 176 -1.29 7.62 5.91
C TRP A 176 -2.25 8.81 6.04
N LYS A 177 -1.73 9.99 6.38
CA LYS A 177 -2.53 11.22 6.44
C LYS A 177 -3.12 11.56 5.08
N MET A 178 -2.27 11.61 4.03
CA MET A 178 -2.73 11.88 2.66
C MET A 178 -3.81 10.88 2.19
N ARG A 179 -3.64 9.60 2.49
CA ARG A 179 -4.64 8.56 2.18
C ARG A 179 -5.99 8.84 2.87
N ASN A 180 -5.96 9.26 4.12
CA ASN A 180 -7.18 9.59 4.86
C ASN A 180 -7.84 10.86 4.31
N ASP A 181 -7.06 11.88 3.97
CA ASP A 181 -7.57 13.09 3.34
C ASP A 181 -8.24 12.76 1.99
N ILE A 182 -7.65 11.88 1.18
CA ILE A 182 -8.24 11.39 -0.07
C ILE A 182 -9.54 10.63 0.20
N ALA A 183 -9.54 9.70 1.16
CA ALA A 183 -10.68 8.82 1.42
C ALA A 183 -11.90 9.57 1.99
N HIS A 184 -11.66 10.63 2.75
CA HIS A 184 -12.72 11.45 3.37
C HIS A 184 -13.06 12.70 2.55
N ALA A 185 -12.42 12.91 1.41
CA ALA A 185 -12.56 14.11 0.58
C ALA A 185 -12.41 15.43 1.36
N ASN A 186 -11.57 15.40 2.42
CA ASN A 186 -11.43 16.52 3.38
C ASN A 186 -10.70 17.73 2.80
N THR A 187 -9.94 17.53 1.71
CA THR A 187 -9.15 18.60 1.09
C THR A 187 -8.90 18.33 -0.39
N ASN A 188 -8.84 19.41 -1.15
CA ASN A 188 -8.37 19.41 -2.54
C ASN A 188 -6.86 19.59 -2.64
N ILE A 189 -6.18 19.75 -1.50
CA ILE A 189 -4.72 19.94 -1.43
C ILE A 189 -4.15 18.87 -0.51
N LEU A 190 -3.32 18.02 -1.08
CA LEU A 190 -2.56 17.02 -0.34
C LEU A 190 -1.22 17.63 0.08
N SER A 191 -0.75 17.31 1.28
CA SER A 191 0.51 17.84 1.78
C SER A 191 1.40 16.77 2.35
N ILE A 192 2.70 16.89 2.11
CA ILE A 192 3.72 16.00 2.65
C ILE A 192 4.86 16.80 3.23
N ASN A 193 5.35 16.40 4.40
CA ASN A 193 6.57 16.95 4.95
C ASN A 193 7.75 16.05 4.55
N TYR A 194 8.61 16.59 3.72
CA TYR A 194 9.80 15.90 3.24
C TYR A 194 11.03 16.80 3.40
N ASN A 195 12.06 16.28 4.05
CA ASN A 195 13.30 17.02 4.36
C ASN A 195 13.09 18.38 5.06
N GLY A 196 12.07 18.46 5.94
CA GLY A 196 11.73 19.69 6.67
C GLY A 196 10.90 20.69 5.86
N THR A 197 10.62 20.42 4.59
CA THR A 197 9.81 21.26 3.72
C THR A 197 8.42 20.64 3.55
N ILE A 198 7.38 21.48 3.59
CA ILE A 198 6.00 21.06 3.31
C ILE A 198 5.74 21.28 1.83
N HIS A 199 5.60 20.18 1.09
CA HIS A 199 5.19 20.20 -0.31
C HIS A 199 3.67 20.05 -0.36
N LYS A 200 3.01 20.85 -1.21
CA LYS A 200 1.55 20.86 -1.40
C LYS A 200 1.22 20.51 -2.84
N PHE A 201 0.25 19.62 -3.01
CA PHE A 201 -0.17 19.10 -4.31
C PHE A 201 -1.68 19.32 -4.46
N GLY A 202 -2.06 20.23 -5.33
CA GLY A 202 -3.45 20.54 -5.67
C GLY A 202 -3.88 19.92 -7.00
N ALA A 203 -5.11 20.21 -7.40
CA ALA A 203 -5.65 19.76 -8.69
C ALA A 203 -4.99 20.45 -9.91
N ASP A 204 -4.19 21.48 -9.65
CA ASP A 204 -3.39 22.28 -10.60
C ASP A 204 -1.90 21.89 -10.60
N ILE A 205 -1.56 20.72 -10.06
CA ILE A 205 -0.18 20.20 -10.02
C ILE A 205 0.47 20.20 -11.40
N ASN A 206 1.68 20.74 -11.49
CA ASN A 206 2.48 20.74 -12.70
C ASN A 206 3.47 19.56 -12.77
N ALA A 207 4.20 19.43 -13.88
CA ALA A 207 5.15 18.36 -14.10
C ALA A 207 6.30 18.36 -13.09
N GLU A 208 6.80 19.52 -12.68
CA GLU A 208 7.87 19.66 -11.71
C GLU A 208 7.43 19.16 -10.33
N GLN A 209 6.28 19.63 -9.85
CA GLN A 209 5.71 19.19 -8.57
C GLN A 209 5.39 17.68 -8.58
N TYR A 210 4.88 17.15 -9.71
CA TYR A 210 4.66 15.70 -9.82
C TYR A 210 5.98 14.93 -9.77
N THR A 211 7.01 15.41 -10.45
CA THR A 211 8.35 14.79 -10.42
C THR A 211 8.94 14.79 -9.01
N GLU A 212 8.81 15.88 -8.26
CA GLU A 212 9.24 15.94 -6.85
C GLU A 212 8.52 14.88 -6.00
N PHE A 213 7.19 14.76 -6.17
CA PHE A 213 6.42 13.73 -5.49
C PHE A 213 6.86 12.33 -5.90
N ALA A 214 7.04 12.07 -7.19
CA ALA A 214 7.42 10.76 -7.71
C ALA A 214 8.79 10.32 -7.17
N LEU A 215 9.77 11.22 -7.14
CA LEU A 215 11.09 10.95 -6.56
C LEU A 215 11.01 10.63 -5.07
N PHE A 216 10.25 11.43 -4.30
CA PHE A 216 10.00 11.14 -2.89
C PHE A 216 9.35 9.77 -2.71
N PHE A 217 8.31 9.48 -3.51
CA PHE A 217 7.53 8.25 -3.41
C PHE A 217 8.38 7.03 -3.75
N ILE A 218 9.15 7.07 -4.84
CA ILE A 218 10.07 5.99 -5.24
C ILE A 218 11.08 5.70 -4.12
N LYS A 219 11.67 6.73 -3.53
CA LYS A 219 12.62 6.57 -2.41
C LYS A 219 11.95 5.94 -1.19
N LEU A 220 10.70 6.34 -0.88
CA LEU A 220 9.93 5.75 0.19
C LEU A 220 9.63 4.27 -0.06
N LEU A 221 9.30 3.87 -1.30
CA LEU A 221 9.11 2.47 -1.68
C LEU A 221 10.38 1.65 -1.42
N ASP A 222 11.55 2.16 -1.82
CA ASP A 222 12.83 1.48 -1.62
C ASP A 222 13.20 1.36 -0.13
N GLU A 223 13.02 2.42 0.65
CA GLU A 223 13.25 2.42 2.09
C GLU A 223 12.30 1.44 2.81
N THR A 224 11.03 1.41 2.41
CA THR A 224 10.03 0.49 2.96
C THR A 224 10.39 -0.96 2.66
N LEU A 225 10.77 -1.25 1.41
CA LEU A 225 11.19 -2.60 1.00
C LEU A 225 12.41 -3.07 1.79
N SER A 226 13.42 -2.21 1.93
CA SER A 226 14.63 -2.49 2.70
C SER A 226 14.34 -2.77 4.18
N PHE A 227 13.45 -1.97 4.79
CA PHE A 227 13.00 -2.21 6.16
C PHE A 227 12.30 -3.56 6.30
N VAL A 228 11.34 -3.86 5.42
CA VAL A 228 10.59 -5.11 5.48
C VAL A 228 11.50 -6.31 5.23
N GLU A 229 12.47 -6.21 4.31
CA GLU A 229 13.46 -7.26 4.09
C GLU A 229 14.25 -7.60 5.35
N LYS A 230 14.68 -6.57 6.09
CA LYS A 230 15.39 -6.74 7.35
C LYS A 230 14.52 -7.44 8.40
N VAL A 231 13.25 -7.02 8.52
CA VAL A 231 12.30 -7.65 9.45
C VAL A 231 12.04 -9.10 9.08
N ASP A 232 11.84 -9.37 7.78
CA ASP A 232 11.57 -10.73 7.26
C ASP A 232 12.74 -11.67 7.54
N LYS A 233 13.97 -11.27 7.24
CA LYS A 233 15.19 -12.04 7.55
C LYS A 233 15.30 -12.38 9.02
N LEU A 234 15.17 -11.37 9.89
CA LEU A 234 15.26 -11.57 11.35
C LEU A 234 14.13 -12.45 11.89
N SER A 235 12.92 -12.33 11.32
CA SER A 235 11.78 -13.19 11.68
C SER A 235 12.04 -14.65 11.31
N LEU A 236 12.50 -14.91 10.09
CA LEU A 236 12.81 -16.27 9.62
C LEU A 236 13.92 -16.92 10.44
N GLU A 237 14.97 -16.18 10.79
CA GLU A 237 16.06 -16.66 11.64
C GLU A 237 15.56 -17.00 13.05
N LYS A 238 14.80 -16.08 13.65
CA LYS A 238 14.30 -16.24 15.03
C LYS A 238 13.32 -17.41 15.17
N TRP A 239 12.38 -17.52 14.26
CA TRP A 239 11.29 -18.47 14.33
C TRP A 239 11.54 -19.76 13.55
N LYS A 240 12.73 -19.90 12.93
CA LYS A 240 13.16 -21.07 12.14
C LYS A 240 12.12 -21.52 11.12
N THR A 241 11.41 -20.57 10.54
CA THR A 241 10.38 -20.83 9.53
C THR A 241 11.05 -21.06 8.19
N THR A 242 11.49 -22.29 7.94
CA THR A 242 12.31 -22.64 6.76
C THR A 242 11.50 -22.94 5.51
N ASP A 243 10.19 -23.09 5.57
CA ASP A 243 9.39 -23.58 4.46
C ASP A 243 8.55 -22.49 3.79
N ALA A 244 9.21 -21.74 2.89
CA ALA A 244 8.53 -20.78 2.00
C ALA A 244 7.67 -21.47 0.92
N THR A 245 7.88 -22.78 0.68
CA THR A 245 7.25 -23.54 -0.41
C THR A 245 5.82 -23.99 -0.14
N LEU A 246 5.38 -24.05 1.12
CA LEU A 246 4.03 -24.49 1.49
C LEU A 246 2.90 -23.52 1.12
N PHE A 247 3.21 -22.30 0.65
CA PHE A 247 2.22 -21.26 0.36
C PHE A 247 1.70 -21.21 -1.06
N TYR A 248 2.27 -21.97 -1.97
CA TYR A 248 1.81 -22.05 -3.37
C TYR A 248 0.96 -23.29 -3.66
N ARG A 249 0.64 -24.08 -2.65
CA ARG A 249 -0.42 -25.08 -2.78
C ARG A 249 -1.71 -24.45 -2.28
N LYS A 250 -2.60 -24.21 -3.25
CA LYS A 250 -3.96 -23.69 -3.15
C LYS A 250 -4.64 -23.88 -1.83
#